data_7d589819f1b0974c090b1e76d5d0edb8
#
_entry.id   7d589819f1b0974c090b1e76d5d0edb8
#
_cell.length_a   1.000
_cell.length_b   1.000
_cell.length_c   1.000
_cell.angle_alpha   90.00
_cell.angle_beta   90.00
_cell.angle_gamma   90.00
#
_symmetry.space_group_name_H-M   'P 1'
#
loop_
_entity.id
_entity.type
_entity.pdbx_description
1 polymer ?
#
loop_
_entity_poly.entity_id
_entity_poly.type
_entity_poly.pdbx_seq_one_letter_code
_entity_poly.pdbx_strand_id
1 'polypeptide(L)'
;PLACYNGALVIKGNPQDYETIIEHPLDKKEIRTFLELVKTKFPSLSINLYSGKDWIADRLDRWVQIEAEITGEQPFIQNVLLPVLDVLIPAHKLLLIDDAAVIQQLHAYLQTMDFPNTAFYLSKDNYLEVTHKEVSKEQALLEVAKHYQIPLEQVMTIGDNFNDLPMLRLAGLGVAMGNAPEA
;
A
#
# COMPACT_ATOMS: atom_id res chain seq x y z
N PRO A 1 9.18 -16.11 -1.63
CA PRO A 1 9.04 -14.66 -1.73
C PRO A 1 8.05 -14.13 -0.68
N LEU A 2 8.17 -12.85 -0.33
CA LEU A 2 7.24 -12.12 0.49
C LEU A 2 6.73 -10.93 -0.33
N ALA A 3 5.41 -10.82 -0.50
CA ALA A 3 4.77 -9.68 -1.14
C ALA A 3 4.31 -8.68 -0.06
N CYS A 4 4.82 -7.46 -0.12
CA CYS A 4 4.50 -6.37 0.79
C CYS A 4 3.62 -5.34 0.09
N TYR A 5 2.82 -4.59 0.86
CA TYR A 5 2.04 -3.44 0.36
C TYR A 5 1.12 -3.81 -0.81
N ASN A 6 0.34 -4.90 -0.66
CA ASN A 6 -0.53 -5.47 -1.70
C ASN A 6 0.20 -5.86 -3.01
N GLY A 7 1.53 -6.04 -2.97
CA GLY A 7 2.33 -6.38 -4.14
C GLY A 7 3.17 -5.24 -4.71
N ALA A 8 3.17 -4.04 -4.08
CA ALA A 8 4.06 -2.95 -4.51
C ALA A 8 5.55 -3.31 -4.38
N LEU A 9 5.87 -4.23 -3.48
CA LEU A 9 7.22 -4.76 -3.30
C LEU A 9 7.15 -6.28 -3.09
N VAL A 10 7.85 -7.05 -3.91
CA VAL A 10 8.04 -8.49 -3.71
C VAL A 10 9.52 -8.78 -3.51
N ILE A 11 9.85 -9.44 -2.41
CA ILE A 11 11.21 -9.72 -2.00
C ILE A 11 11.47 -11.22 -1.85
N LYS A 12 12.74 -11.60 -1.97
CA LYS A 12 13.26 -12.93 -1.64
C LYS A 12 14.35 -12.78 -0.58
N GLY A 13 14.28 -13.58 0.46
CA GLY A 13 15.14 -13.47 1.63
C GLY A 13 14.36 -13.10 2.87
N ASN A 14 15.03 -12.51 3.84
CA ASN A 14 14.42 -11.99 5.06
C ASN A 14 14.30 -10.45 5.01
N PRO A 15 13.46 -9.82 5.82
CA PRO A 15 13.25 -8.37 5.77
C PRO A 15 14.50 -7.50 6.03
N GLN A 16 15.54 -8.06 6.64
CA GLN A 16 16.79 -7.33 6.92
C GLN A 16 17.80 -7.46 5.78
N ASP A 17 17.73 -8.57 5.02
CA ASP A 17 18.65 -8.86 3.91
C ASP A 17 17.87 -9.58 2.80
N TYR A 18 17.44 -8.81 1.82
CA TYR A 18 16.59 -9.31 0.75
C TYR A 18 17.03 -8.85 -0.65
N GLU A 19 16.70 -9.67 -1.62
CA GLU A 19 16.71 -9.33 -3.04
C GLU A 19 15.31 -8.87 -3.46
N THR A 20 15.22 -7.73 -4.12
CA THR A 20 13.97 -7.26 -4.73
C THR A 20 13.70 -8.03 -6.01
N ILE A 21 12.56 -8.71 -6.08
CA ILE A 21 12.11 -9.44 -7.26
C ILE A 21 11.24 -8.54 -8.14
N ILE A 22 10.33 -7.78 -7.51
CA ILE A 22 9.33 -6.93 -8.16
C ILE A 22 9.19 -5.66 -7.35
N GLU A 23 9.11 -4.52 -8.02
CA GLU A 23 8.94 -3.24 -7.37
C GLU A 23 8.07 -2.31 -8.23
N HIS A 24 6.98 -1.81 -7.65
CA HIS A 24 6.08 -0.83 -8.23
C HIS A 24 6.01 0.41 -7.31
N PRO A 25 7.02 1.31 -7.37
CA PRO A 25 7.00 2.51 -6.57
C PRO A 25 5.96 3.50 -7.08
N LEU A 26 5.47 4.33 -6.18
CA LEU A 26 4.61 5.47 -6.48
C LEU A 26 5.32 6.47 -7.42
N ASP A 27 4.59 7.08 -8.33
CA ASP A 27 5.13 8.17 -9.17
C ASP A 27 5.48 9.38 -8.30
N LYS A 28 6.75 9.74 -8.31
CA LYS A 28 7.31 10.81 -7.46
C LYS A 28 6.67 12.17 -7.70
N LYS A 29 6.29 12.49 -8.95
CA LYS A 29 5.68 13.78 -9.29
C LYS A 29 4.26 13.84 -8.78
N GLU A 30 3.49 12.79 -9.02
CA GLU A 30 2.11 12.69 -8.54
C GLU A 30 2.05 12.73 -7.01
N ILE A 31 2.92 11.97 -6.34
CA ILE A 31 2.94 11.91 -4.88
C ILE A 31 3.42 13.22 -4.25
N ARG A 32 4.36 13.91 -4.86
CA ARG A 32 4.72 15.26 -4.41
C ARG A 32 3.52 16.19 -4.46
N THR A 33 2.83 16.26 -5.62
CA THR A 33 1.64 17.09 -5.81
C THR A 33 0.55 16.73 -4.79
N PHE A 34 0.32 15.43 -4.59
CA PHE A 34 -0.63 14.90 -3.63
C PHE A 34 -0.29 15.33 -2.18
N LEU A 35 0.96 15.16 -1.75
CA LEU A 35 1.39 15.52 -0.39
C LEU A 35 1.32 17.04 -0.14
N GLU A 36 1.70 17.87 -1.11
CA GLU A 36 1.58 19.32 -1.02
C GLU A 36 0.10 19.75 -0.87
N LEU A 37 -0.80 19.12 -1.63
CA LEU A 37 -2.24 19.30 -1.52
C LEU A 37 -2.78 18.90 -0.15
N VAL A 38 -2.44 17.69 0.30
CA VAL A 38 -2.89 17.14 1.59
C VAL A 38 -2.44 18.04 2.74
N LYS A 39 -1.17 18.40 2.79
CA LYS A 39 -0.63 19.29 3.84
C LYS A 39 -1.30 20.66 3.87
N THR A 40 -1.78 21.15 2.71
CA THR A 40 -2.46 22.44 2.62
C THR A 40 -3.94 22.38 2.97
N LYS A 41 -4.65 21.38 2.48
CA LYS A 41 -6.13 21.30 2.59
C LYS A 41 -6.60 20.44 3.76
N PHE A 42 -5.80 19.46 4.17
CA PHE A 42 -6.13 18.50 5.22
C PHE A 42 -4.98 18.38 6.24
N PRO A 43 -4.61 19.45 6.94
CA PRO A 43 -3.41 19.49 7.79
C PRO A 43 -3.49 18.60 9.03
N SER A 44 -4.67 18.11 9.40
CA SER A 44 -4.86 17.17 10.51
C SER A 44 -4.41 15.75 10.19
N LEU A 45 -4.38 15.37 8.92
CA LEU A 45 -4.05 14.01 8.48
C LEU A 45 -2.69 13.53 9.00
N SER A 46 -2.69 12.35 9.57
CA SER A 46 -1.48 11.58 9.83
C SER A 46 -0.99 10.97 8.52
N ILE A 47 0.24 11.28 8.14
CA ILE A 47 0.82 10.84 6.86
C ILE A 47 1.96 9.88 7.15
N ASN A 48 1.83 8.66 6.64
CA ASN A 48 2.76 7.57 6.82
C ASN A 48 3.25 7.08 5.46
N LEU A 49 4.56 7.01 5.28
CA LEU A 49 5.22 6.52 4.08
C LEU A 49 5.91 5.20 4.38
N TYR A 50 5.72 4.22 3.52
CA TYR A 50 6.41 2.94 3.57
C TYR A 50 7.36 2.81 2.38
N SER A 51 8.64 2.56 2.68
CA SER A 51 9.72 2.41 1.73
C SER A 51 10.58 1.20 2.08
N GLY A 52 10.55 0.14 1.30
CA GLY A 52 11.22 -1.12 1.65
C GLY A 52 10.73 -1.64 3.01
N LYS A 53 11.62 -1.70 3.98
CA LYS A 53 11.31 -2.06 5.37
C LYS A 53 11.02 -0.85 6.28
N ASP A 54 11.24 0.36 5.77
CA ASP A 54 11.18 1.56 6.58
C ASP A 54 9.77 2.14 6.62
N TRP A 55 9.30 2.46 7.81
CA TRP A 55 8.11 3.24 8.06
C TRP A 55 8.52 4.65 8.50
N ILE A 56 8.07 5.65 7.75
CA ILE A 56 8.38 7.07 7.96
C ILE A 56 7.05 7.79 8.22
N ALA A 57 6.95 8.52 9.34
CA ALA A 57 5.78 9.33 9.65
C ALA A 57 6.13 10.82 9.70
N ASP A 58 5.23 11.66 9.19
CA ASP A 58 5.45 13.11 9.12
C ASP A 58 5.56 13.75 10.51
N ARG A 59 4.89 13.16 11.48
CA ARG A 59 4.87 13.57 12.91
C ARG A 59 4.43 12.42 13.80
N LEU A 60 4.79 12.50 15.08
CA LEU A 60 4.29 11.57 16.09
C LEU A 60 2.96 12.11 16.64
N ASP A 61 1.86 11.64 16.09
CA ASP A 61 0.51 11.95 16.56
C ASP A 61 -0.21 10.72 17.14
N ARG A 62 -1.47 10.88 17.56
CA ARG A 62 -2.27 9.79 18.14
C ARG A 62 -2.43 8.60 17.20
N TRP A 63 -2.55 8.85 15.89
CA TRP A 63 -2.77 7.81 14.90
C TRP A 63 -1.52 6.99 14.65
N VAL A 64 -0.37 7.65 14.59
CA VAL A 64 0.93 6.98 14.51
C VAL A 64 1.18 6.11 15.74
N GLN A 65 0.81 6.59 16.94
CA GLN A 65 0.94 5.79 18.17
C GLN A 65 0.05 4.56 18.14
N ILE A 66 -1.22 4.69 17.71
CA ILE A 66 -2.14 3.56 17.56
C ILE A 66 -1.59 2.54 16.54
N GLU A 67 -1.11 3.02 15.40
CA GLU A 67 -0.55 2.14 14.35
C GLU A 67 0.72 1.43 14.84
N ALA A 68 1.56 2.12 15.61
CA ALA A 68 2.75 1.53 16.23
C ALA A 68 2.39 0.43 17.25
N GLU A 69 1.33 0.62 18.02
CA GLU A 69 0.82 -0.41 18.95
C GLU A 69 0.26 -1.62 18.21
N ILE A 70 -0.47 -1.39 17.08
CA ILE A 70 -1.05 -2.46 16.26
C ILE A 70 0.04 -3.28 15.58
N THR A 71 1.05 -2.64 15.02
CA THR A 71 2.10 -3.29 14.23
C THR A 71 3.26 -3.81 15.07
N GLY A 72 3.47 -3.26 16.25
CA GLY A 72 4.65 -3.51 17.09
C GLY A 72 5.93 -2.81 16.58
N GLU A 73 5.80 -1.94 15.57
CA GLU A 73 6.92 -1.25 14.93
C GLU A 73 6.91 0.25 15.27
N GLN A 74 8.05 0.90 15.16
CA GLN A 74 8.19 2.34 15.40
C GLN A 74 8.63 3.06 14.12
N PRO A 75 7.98 4.16 13.73
CA PRO A 75 8.37 4.92 12.56
C PRO A 75 9.59 5.81 12.80
N PHE A 76 10.29 6.11 11.74
CA PHE A 76 11.17 7.27 11.69
C PHE A 76 10.32 8.54 11.55
N ILE A 77 10.50 9.51 12.47
CA ILE A 77 9.78 10.77 12.41
C ILE A 77 10.58 11.78 11.60
N GLN A 78 10.10 12.09 10.40
CA GLN A 78 10.66 13.13 9.54
C GLN A 78 9.63 13.60 8.50
N ASN A 79 9.87 14.78 7.93
CA ASN A 79 9.03 15.28 6.85
C ASN A 79 9.02 14.29 5.66
N VAL A 80 7.87 13.67 5.39
CA VAL A 80 7.70 12.64 4.35
C VAL A 80 7.99 13.14 2.93
N LEU A 81 8.01 14.46 2.69
CA LEU A 81 8.45 15.01 1.40
C LEU A 81 9.94 14.78 1.13
N LEU A 82 10.79 14.69 2.14
CA LEU A 82 12.24 14.50 1.95
C LEU A 82 12.55 13.20 1.21
N PRO A 83 12.12 12.01 1.67
CA PRO A 83 12.34 10.77 0.92
C PRO A 83 11.59 10.73 -0.42
N VAL A 84 10.43 11.40 -0.54
CA VAL A 84 9.72 11.48 -1.82
C VAL A 84 10.51 12.30 -2.85
N LEU A 85 11.24 13.33 -2.42
CA LEU A 85 12.10 14.12 -3.31
C LEU A 85 13.42 13.39 -3.66
N ASP A 86 13.85 12.45 -2.82
CA ASP A 86 15.04 11.63 -3.08
C ASP A 86 14.70 10.55 -4.12
N VAL A 87 15.36 10.62 -5.26
CA VAL A 87 15.16 9.65 -6.36
C VAL A 87 15.65 8.25 -6.02
N LEU A 88 16.53 8.11 -5.03
CA LEU A 88 17.09 6.83 -4.62
C LEU A 88 16.21 6.09 -3.59
N ILE A 89 15.22 6.76 -2.99
CA ILE A 89 14.32 6.16 -2.00
C ILE A 89 12.98 5.84 -2.69
N PRO A 90 12.65 4.57 -2.96
CA PRO A 90 11.35 4.21 -3.53
C PRO A 90 10.24 4.45 -2.50
N ALA A 91 9.11 4.96 -2.93
CA ALA A 91 7.91 5.07 -2.11
C ALA A 91 6.92 3.97 -2.54
N HIS A 92 6.65 2.98 -1.69
CA HIS A 92 5.79 1.85 -2.07
C HIS A 92 4.33 2.08 -1.70
N LYS A 93 4.10 2.70 -0.55
CA LYS A 93 2.75 2.99 -0.07
C LYS A 93 2.74 4.24 0.79
N LEU A 94 1.69 5.05 0.66
CA LEU A 94 1.28 6.01 1.69
C LEU A 94 0.05 5.48 2.42
N LEU A 95 -0.01 5.72 3.72
CA LEU A 95 -1.18 5.50 4.54
C LEU A 95 -1.54 6.82 5.24
N LEU A 96 -2.73 7.31 4.95
CA LEU A 96 -3.28 8.50 5.58
C LEU A 96 -4.35 8.09 6.58
N ILE A 97 -4.24 8.63 7.79
CA ILE A 97 -5.15 8.27 8.88
C ILE A 97 -5.69 9.57 9.52
N ASP A 98 -6.99 9.60 9.76
CA ASP A 98 -7.66 10.65 10.55
C ASP A 98 -9.03 10.13 11.01
N ASP A 99 -9.86 11.01 11.55
CA ASP A 99 -11.27 10.69 11.78
C ASP A 99 -11.97 10.35 10.46
N ALA A 100 -12.90 9.40 10.48
CA ALA A 100 -13.54 8.88 9.26
C ALA A 100 -14.15 9.98 8.38
N ALA A 101 -14.73 11.02 8.98
CA ALA A 101 -15.31 12.13 8.22
C ALA A 101 -14.25 12.89 7.39
N VAL A 102 -13.03 13.06 7.92
CA VAL A 102 -11.94 13.73 7.20
C VAL A 102 -11.43 12.85 6.06
N ILE A 103 -11.28 11.55 6.30
CA ILE A 103 -10.85 10.59 5.29
C ILE A 103 -11.88 10.50 4.15
N GLN A 104 -13.19 10.49 4.45
CA GLN A 104 -14.23 10.49 3.43
C GLN A 104 -14.23 11.78 2.60
N GLN A 105 -14.02 12.94 3.23
CA GLN A 105 -13.89 14.21 2.52
C GLN A 105 -12.65 14.22 1.60
N LEU A 106 -11.51 13.74 2.07
CA LEU A 106 -10.32 13.60 1.25
C LEU A 106 -10.57 12.66 0.07
N HIS A 107 -11.13 11.47 0.33
CA HIS A 107 -11.42 10.49 -0.72
C HIS A 107 -12.36 11.06 -1.79
N ALA A 108 -13.45 11.71 -1.39
CA ALA A 108 -14.37 12.39 -2.32
C ALA A 108 -13.66 13.51 -3.13
N TYR A 109 -12.79 14.27 -2.48
CA TYR A 109 -12.01 15.31 -3.16
C TYR A 109 -11.07 14.72 -4.22
N LEU A 110 -10.40 13.60 -3.91
CA LEU A 110 -9.48 12.93 -4.84
C LEU A 110 -10.18 12.37 -6.08
N GLN A 111 -11.47 12.01 -5.99
CA GLN A 111 -12.26 11.60 -7.16
C GLN A 111 -12.44 12.73 -8.21
N THR A 112 -12.19 13.97 -7.83
CA THR A 112 -12.23 15.14 -8.74
C THR A 112 -10.87 15.46 -9.37
N MET A 113 -9.82 14.75 -9.00
CA MET A 113 -8.45 14.96 -9.43
C MET A 113 -8.02 13.89 -10.42
N ASP A 114 -6.99 14.21 -11.21
CA ASP A 114 -6.38 13.26 -12.14
C ASP A 114 -4.99 12.86 -11.65
N PHE A 115 -4.87 11.58 -11.25
CA PHE A 115 -3.62 10.94 -10.86
C PHE A 115 -3.48 9.64 -11.67
N PRO A 116 -3.00 9.71 -12.91
CA PRO A 116 -3.07 8.59 -13.85
C PRO A 116 -2.27 7.33 -13.42
N ASN A 117 -1.27 7.47 -12.56
CA ASN A 117 -0.44 6.37 -12.09
C ASN A 117 -0.67 6.00 -10.62
N THR A 118 -1.59 6.67 -9.92
CA THR A 118 -1.82 6.49 -8.49
C THR A 118 -3.24 5.98 -8.23
N ALA A 119 -3.34 4.98 -7.34
CA ALA A 119 -4.60 4.46 -6.84
C ALA A 119 -4.83 4.90 -5.40
N PHE A 120 -6.08 5.27 -5.09
CA PHE A 120 -6.54 5.66 -3.76
C PHE A 120 -7.68 4.73 -3.35
N TYR A 121 -7.56 4.07 -2.19
CA TYR A 121 -8.60 3.20 -1.71
C TYR A 121 -8.72 3.22 -0.17
N LEU A 122 -9.92 3.01 0.30
CA LEU A 122 -10.21 2.93 1.73
C LEU A 122 -9.99 1.48 2.20
N SER A 123 -9.04 1.27 3.12
CA SER A 123 -8.87 -0.03 3.77
C SER A 123 -9.67 -0.15 5.06
N LYS A 124 -10.01 0.99 5.67
CA LYS A 124 -10.95 1.16 6.77
C LYS A 124 -11.67 2.50 6.59
N ASP A 125 -12.71 2.76 7.36
CA ASP A 125 -13.46 4.03 7.28
C ASP A 125 -12.58 5.27 7.51
N ASN A 126 -11.52 5.10 8.31
CA ASN A 126 -10.60 6.14 8.71
C ASN A 126 -9.17 5.96 8.14
N TYR A 127 -8.96 5.05 7.18
CA TYR A 127 -7.68 4.76 6.53
C TYR A 127 -7.80 4.91 5.02
N LEU A 128 -7.00 5.80 4.44
CA LEU A 128 -6.80 5.93 3.00
C LEU A 128 -5.41 5.43 2.62
N GLU A 129 -5.36 4.41 1.79
CA GLU A 129 -4.12 3.89 1.23
C GLU A 129 -3.88 4.43 -0.18
N VAL A 130 -2.61 4.69 -0.48
CA VAL A 130 -2.15 5.22 -1.76
C VAL A 130 -1.04 4.32 -2.27
N THR A 131 -1.22 3.75 -3.46
CA THR A 131 -0.25 2.88 -4.12
C THR A 131 -0.15 3.22 -5.60
N HIS A 132 0.84 2.66 -6.29
CA HIS A 132 0.82 2.68 -7.75
C HIS A 132 -0.41 1.93 -8.27
N LYS A 133 -1.03 2.43 -9.35
CA LYS A 133 -2.30 1.87 -9.87
C LYS A 133 -2.24 0.42 -10.30
N GLU A 134 -1.06 -0.08 -10.68
CA GLU A 134 -0.85 -1.46 -11.10
C GLU A 134 -0.72 -2.42 -9.91
N VAL A 135 -0.66 -1.89 -8.69
CA VAL A 135 -0.52 -2.70 -7.49
C VAL A 135 -1.83 -3.38 -7.13
N SER A 136 -1.82 -4.68 -7.11
CA SER A 136 -2.88 -5.54 -6.58
C SER A 136 -2.33 -6.91 -6.21
N LYS A 137 -3.05 -7.65 -5.36
CA LYS A 137 -2.68 -9.03 -5.01
C LYS A 137 -2.74 -9.95 -6.24
N GLU A 138 -3.64 -9.68 -7.18
CA GLU A 138 -3.73 -10.38 -8.45
C GLU A 138 -2.48 -10.15 -9.30
N GLN A 139 -2.09 -8.88 -9.48
CA GLN A 139 -0.90 -8.54 -10.25
C GLN A 139 0.38 -9.13 -9.63
N ALA A 140 0.50 -9.05 -8.29
CA ALA A 140 1.60 -9.68 -7.57
C ALA A 140 1.67 -11.19 -7.81
N LEU A 141 0.51 -11.87 -7.80
CA LEU A 141 0.44 -13.31 -8.12
C LEU A 141 0.93 -13.62 -9.54
N LEU A 142 0.45 -12.86 -10.54
CA LEU A 142 0.88 -13.02 -11.93
C LEU A 142 2.38 -12.85 -12.10
N GLU A 143 2.94 -11.82 -11.50
CA GLU A 143 4.36 -11.50 -11.61
C GLU A 143 5.24 -12.52 -10.89
N VAL A 144 4.84 -12.98 -9.71
CA VAL A 144 5.52 -14.06 -8.97
C VAL A 144 5.46 -15.38 -9.74
N ALA A 145 4.29 -15.76 -10.24
CA ALA A 145 4.12 -16.97 -11.03
C ALA A 145 5.00 -16.93 -12.30
N LYS A 146 5.02 -15.78 -13.00
CA LYS A 146 5.88 -15.55 -14.15
C LYS A 146 7.38 -15.62 -13.80
N HIS A 147 7.79 -15.00 -12.69
CA HIS A 147 9.19 -15.02 -12.25
C HIS A 147 9.70 -16.44 -11.98
N TYR A 148 8.86 -17.27 -11.36
CA TYR A 148 9.21 -18.67 -11.07
C TYR A 148 8.82 -19.64 -12.18
N GLN A 149 8.25 -19.15 -13.29
CA GLN A 149 7.79 -19.96 -14.44
C GLN A 149 6.77 -21.05 -14.01
N ILE A 150 5.89 -20.72 -13.09
CA ILE A 150 4.84 -21.61 -12.59
C ILE A 150 3.54 -21.30 -13.34
N PRO A 151 2.93 -22.26 -14.06
CA PRO A 151 1.62 -22.09 -14.65
C PRO A 151 0.55 -21.83 -13.58
N LEU A 152 -0.39 -20.93 -13.85
CA LEU A 152 -1.43 -20.53 -12.88
C LEU A 152 -2.32 -21.71 -12.47
N GLU A 153 -2.50 -22.70 -13.32
CA GLU A 153 -3.22 -23.94 -13.06
C GLU A 153 -2.58 -24.79 -11.96
N GLN A 154 -1.29 -24.54 -11.66
CA GLN A 154 -0.54 -25.19 -10.59
C GLN A 154 -0.47 -24.35 -9.31
N VAL A 155 -1.11 -23.19 -9.28
CA VAL A 155 -1.11 -22.27 -8.16
C VAL A 155 -2.38 -22.46 -7.32
N MET A 156 -2.21 -22.54 -6.01
CA MET A 156 -3.29 -22.41 -5.05
C MET A 156 -3.18 -21.05 -4.33
N THR A 157 -4.29 -20.36 -4.19
CA THR A 157 -4.40 -19.12 -3.41
C THR A 157 -5.43 -19.25 -2.31
N ILE A 158 -5.18 -18.57 -1.20
CA ILE A 158 -6.10 -18.53 -0.05
C ILE A 158 -6.31 -17.05 0.32
N GLY A 159 -7.55 -16.64 0.52
CA GLY A 159 -7.88 -15.27 0.86
C GLY A 159 -9.13 -15.16 1.73
N ASP A 160 -9.31 -14.03 2.38
CA ASP A 160 -10.40 -13.79 3.34
C ASP A 160 -11.14 -12.47 3.13
N ASN A 161 -10.81 -11.71 2.06
CA ASN A 161 -11.41 -10.41 1.84
C ASN A 161 -11.66 -10.11 0.35
N PHE A 162 -12.40 -9.06 0.05
CA PHE A 162 -12.75 -8.66 -1.32
C PHE A 162 -11.52 -8.36 -2.20
N ASN A 163 -10.44 -7.82 -1.62
CA ASN A 163 -9.21 -7.56 -2.37
C ASN A 163 -8.42 -8.83 -2.73
N ASP A 164 -8.80 -10.00 -2.19
CA ASP A 164 -8.25 -11.30 -2.55
C ASP A 164 -9.00 -11.95 -3.72
N LEU A 165 -10.26 -11.55 -3.94
CA LEU A 165 -11.14 -12.20 -4.91
C LEU A 165 -10.53 -12.30 -6.32
N PRO A 166 -9.88 -11.27 -6.89
CA PRO A 166 -9.23 -11.38 -8.19
C PRO A 166 -8.15 -12.47 -8.24
N MET A 167 -7.27 -12.54 -7.24
CA MET A 167 -6.23 -13.58 -7.19
C MET A 167 -6.80 -14.98 -6.97
N LEU A 168 -7.91 -15.11 -6.19
CA LEU A 168 -8.60 -16.39 -5.99
C LEU A 168 -9.19 -16.94 -7.30
N ARG A 169 -9.73 -16.04 -8.13
CA ARG A 169 -10.31 -16.40 -9.45
C ARG A 169 -9.26 -16.77 -10.49
N LEU A 170 -8.05 -16.23 -10.34
CA LEU A 170 -6.96 -16.41 -11.31
C LEU A 170 -6.21 -17.71 -11.12
N ALA A 171 -6.08 -18.20 -9.91
CA ALA A 171 -5.35 -19.42 -9.57
C ALA A 171 -6.08 -20.69 -10.02
N GLY A 172 -5.32 -21.76 -10.27
CA GLY A 172 -5.88 -23.09 -10.54
C GLY A 172 -6.75 -23.63 -9.40
N LEU A 173 -6.47 -23.21 -8.16
CA LEU A 173 -7.31 -23.46 -6.98
C LEU A 173 -7.36 -22.22 -6.10
N GLY A 174 -8.49 -21.52 -6.07
CA GLY A 174 -8.79 -20.44 -5.14
C GLY A 174 -9.57 -20.95 -3.94
N VAL A 175 -9.14 -20.58 -2.75
CA VAL A 175 -9.77 -20.99 -1.49
C VAL A 175 -10.18 -19.75 -0.69
N ALA A 176 -11.47 -19.54 -0.50
CA ALA A 176 -11.99 -18.53 0.43
C ALA A 176 -11.99 -19.09 1.85
N MET A 177 -11.50 -18.29 2.81
CA MET A 177 -11.54 -18.67 4.22
C MET A 177 -12.97 -18.62 4.76
N GLY A 178 -13.26 -19.40 5.80
CA GLY A 178 -14.62 -19.51 6.38
C GLY A 178 -15.13 -18.21 7.02
N ASN A 179 -14.28 -17.22 7.26
CA ASN A 179 -14.63 -15.87 7.73
C ASN A 179 -14.69 -14.85 6.59
N ALA A 180 -14.49 -15.26 5.33
CA ALA A 180 -14.62 -14.37 4.19
C ALA A 180 -16.05 -13.84 4.05
N PRO A 181 -16.26 -12.55 3.68
CA PRO A 181 -17.59 -12.04 3.42
C PRO A 181 -18.22 -12.78 2.23
N GLU A 182 -19.55 -12.95 2.29
CA GLU A 182 -20.31 -13.49 1.16
C GLU A 182 -20.22 -12.54 -0.03
N ALA A 183 -19.90 -13.07 -1.23
CA ALA A 183 -19.73 -12.32 -2.47
C ALA A 183 -20.82 -12.67 -3.48
#